data_c5fcc6747402d883ed81ddc478b62818
#
_entry.id   c5fcc6747402d883ed81ddc478b62818
#
_cell.length_a   1.000
_cell.length_b   1.000
_cell.length_c   1.000
_cell.angle_alpha   90.00
_cell.angle_beta   90.00
_cell.angle_gamma   90.00
#
_symmetry.space_group_name_H-M   'P 1'
#
loop_
_entity.id
_entity.type
_entity.pdbx_description
1 polymer ?
#
loop_
_entity_poly.entity_id
_entity_poly.type
_entity_poly.pdbx_seq_one_letter_code
_entity_poly.pdbx_strand_id
1 'polypeptide(L)'
;MRQEVRLLNAIRPPVAPASTGNIYEFRNYRAKPAGGLRQWLDAFTAVLPAREKHSKIVGLWQTEAGQPNEACHIWAYPSLDARAEVRGNAMKDPAWQEFLSKGLGFLEEMHSTIMLPAPHSPMQ
;
A
#
# COMPACT_ATOMS: atom_id res chain seq x y z
N MET A 1 17.89 17.35 11.26
CA MET A 1 16.92 16.80 10.26
C MET A 1 17.31 15.36 9.96
N ARG A 2 16.34 14.46 9.98
CA ARG A 2 16.57 13.06 9.61
C ARG A 2 16.10 12.84 8.17
N GLN A 3 16.91 12.18 7.37
CA GLN A 3 16.56 11.81 6.00
C GLN A 3 16.69 10.28 5.83
N GLU A 4 15.68 9.69 5.22
CA GLU A 4 15.71 8.27 4.83
C GLU A 4 15.56 8.16 3.32
N VAL A 5 16.33 7.25 2.73
CA VAL A 5 16.31 6.98 1.29
C VAL A 5 16.05 5.51 1.07
N ARG A 6 15.13 5.22 0.15
CA ARG A 6 14.86 3.87 -0.32
C ARG A 6 14.96 3.81 -1.83
N LEU A 7 15.57 2.76 -2.34
CA LEU A 7 15.54 2.44 -3.76
C LEU A 7 14.47 1.37 -3.97
N LEU A 8 13.50 1.68 -4.82
CA LEU A 8 12.30 0.88 -5.01
C LEU A 8 12.21 0.36 -6.44
N ASN A 9 11.85 -0.92 -6.58
CA ASN A 9 11.48 -1.52 -7.87
C ASN A 9 9.95 -1.57 -7.96
N ALA A 10 9.39 -1.00 -9.02
CA ALA A 10 7.94 -0.99 -9.21
C ALA A 10 7.44 -2.38 -9.62
N ILE A 11 6.47 -2.88 -8.86
CA ILE A 11 5.68 -4.07 -9.21
C ILE A 11 4.42 -3.61 -9.94
N ARG A 12 3.81 -2.54 -9.45
CA ARG A 12 2.72 -1.82 -10.08
C ARG A 12 3.15 -0.36 -10.19
N PRO A 13 3.52 0.13 -11.40
CA PRO A 13 3.95 1.51 -11.59
C PRO A 13 2.89 2.51 -11.10
N PRO A 14 3.31 3.68 -10.60
CA PRO A 14 2.38 4.65 -10.04
C PRO A 14 1.46 5.23 -11.12
N VAL A 15 0.18 5.33 -10.78
CA VAL A 15 -0.85 5.99 -11.58
C VAL A 15 -1.51 7.05 -10.70
N ALA A 16 -1.50 8.30 -11.16
CA ALA A 16 -2.12 9.39 -10.43
C ALA A 16 -3.63 9.16 -10.30
N PRO A 17 -4.24 9.53 -9.14
CA PRO A 17 -5.68 9.49 -8.99
C PRO A 17 -6.40 10.36 -10.03
N ALA A 18 -7.62 9.99 -10.40
CA ALA A 18 -8.42 10.75 -11.35
C ALA A 18 -8.90 12.09 -10.78
N SER A 19 -9.05 12.22 -9.48
CA SER A 19 -9.49 13.43 -8.78
C SER A 19 -8.35 14.09 -8.01
N THR A 20 -8.49 15.38 -7.71
CA THR A 20 -7.57 16.16 -6.88
C THR A 20 -8.15 16.38 -5.48
N GLY A 21 -7.35 16.97 -4.58
CA GLY A 21 -7.77 17.21 -3.20
C GLY A 21 -7.62 15.98 -2.31
N ASN A 22 -6.72 15.08 -2.67
CA ASN A 22 -6.52 13.82 -1.96
C ASN A 22 -5.56 13.96 -0.78
N ILE A 23 -5.76 13.09 0.21
CA ILE A 23 -4.71 12.66 1.14
C ILE A 23 -4.13 11.36 0.61
N TYR A 24 -2.91 11.06 0.98
CA TYR A 24 -2.23 9.84 0.58
C TYR A 24 -1.82 9.03 1.79
N GLU A 25 -1.97 7.72 1.71
CA GLU A 25 -1.47 6.81 2.72
C GLU A 25 -0.31 6.03 2.15
N PHE A 26 0.87 6.23 2.70
CA PHE A 26 2.05 5.43 2.42
C PHE A 26 2.11 4.28 3.42
N ARG A 27 2.10 3.08 2.91
CA ARG A 27 2.20 1.88 3.73
C ARG A 27 3.47 1.15 3.37
N ASN A 28 4.28 0.85 4.38
CA ASN A 28 5.49 0.07 4.22
C ASN A 28 5.49 -1.09 5.20
N TYR A 29 5.62 -2.28 4.67
CA TYR A 29 5.51 -3.53 5.40
C TYR A 29 6.81 -4.30 5.30
N ARG A 30 7.35 -4.73 6.44
CA ARG A 30 8.48 -5.63 6.48
C ARG A 30 7.99 -7.07 6.61
N ALA A 31 8.40 -7.91 5.66
CA ALA A 31 8.07 -9.32 5.64
C ALA A 31 9.11 -10.15 6.41
N LYS A 32 8.70 -11.34 6.82
CA LYS A 32 9.60 -12.32 7.44
C LYS A 32 10.66 -12.75 6.44
N PRO A 33 11.91 -12.99 6.89
CA PRO A 33 12.95 -13.54 6.04
C PRO A 33 12.56 -14.93 5.50
N ALA A 34 13.35 -15.43 4.55
CA ALA A 34 13.14 -16.75 3.93
C ALA A 34 11.84 -16.84 3.10
N GLY A 35 11.59 -15.81 2.27
CA GLY A 35 10.53 -15.85 1.28
C GLY A 35 9.21 -15.21 1.68
N GLY A 36 9.11 -14.61 2.87
CA GLY A 36 7.88 -13.95 3.32
C GLY A 36 7.43 -12.82 2.39
N LEU A 37 8.36 -12.00 1.89
CA LEU A 37 8.06 -10.92 0.96
C LEU A 37 7.45 -11.45 -0.34
N ARG A 38 8.04 -12.46 -0.92
CA ARG A 38 7.54 -13.08 -2.16
C ARG A 38 6.13 -13.62 -1.96
N GLN A 39 5.92 -14.35 -0.87
CA GLN A 39 4.62 -14.92 -0.55
C GLN A 39 3.56 -13.85 -0.33
N TRP A 40 3.90 -12.78 0.39
CA TRP A 40 2.99 -11.67 0.61
C TRP A 40 2.66 -10.94 -0.70
N LEU A 41 3.67 -10.64 -1.52
CA LEU A 41 3.48 -9.94 -2.80
C LEU A 41 2.61 -10.76 -3.77
N ASP A 42 2.84 -12.06 -3.86
CA ASP A 42 2.05 -12.94 -4.71
C ASP A 42 0.57 -12.95 -4.26
N ALA A 43 0.32 -13.07 -2.96
CA ALA A 43 -1.03 -13.05 -2.40
C ALA A 43 -1.69 -11.67 -2.55
N PHE A 44 -0.95 -10.60 -2.29
CA PHE A 44 -1.45 -9.23 -2.40
C PHE A 44 -1.81 -8.88 -3.86
N THR A 45 -0.93 -9.22 -4.79
CA THR A 45 -1.17 -8.97 -6.22
C THR A 45 -2.40 -9.73 -6.71
N ALA A 46 -2.58 -10.96 -6.24
CA ALA A 46 -3.74 -11.78 -6.59
C ALA A 46 -5.07 -11.20 -6.07
N VAL A 47 -5.07 -10.57 -4.89
CA VAL A 47 -6.28 -9.99 -4.28
C VAL A 47 -6.54 -8.54 -4.70
N LEU A 48 -5.57 -7.86 -5.30
CA LEU A 48 -5.71 -6.46 -5.71
C LEU A 48 -6.97 -6.17 -6.53
N PRO A 49 -7.36 -6.97 -7.55
CA PRO A 49 -8.59 -6.69 -8.30
C PRO A 49 -9.83 -6.61 -7.41
N ALA A 50 -9.94 -7.46 -6.40
CA ALA A 50 -11.04 -7.41 -5.44
C ALA A 50 -10.94 -6.18 -4.53
N ARG A 51 -9.74 -5.86 -4.03
CA ARG A 51 -9.52 -4.69 -3.17
C ARG A 51 -9.77 -3.38 -3.92
N GLU A 52 -9.41 -3.32 -5.19
CA GLU A 52 -9.56 -2.12 -6.03
C GLU A 52 -11.02 -1.82 -6.43
N LYS A 53 -11.96 -2.70 -6.13
CA LYS A 53 -13.39 -2.38 -6.20
C LYS A 53 -13.78 -1.32 -5.17
N HIS A 54 -13.01 -1.19 -4.10
CA HIS A 54 -13.28 -0.25 -3.00
C HIS A 54 -12.48 1.04 -3.13
N SER A 55 -11.22 0.96 -3.54
CA SER A 55 -10.38 2.11 -3.91
C SER A 55 -9.19 1.64 -4.74
N LYS A 56 -8.76 2.48 -5.68
CA LYS A 56 -7.61 2.19 -6.54
C LYS A 56 -6.31 2.38 -5.79
N ILE A 57 -5.36 1.48 -6.00
CA ILE A 57 -3.99 1.66 -5.54
C ILE A 57 -3.27 2.68 -6.43
N VAL A 58 -2.46 3.55 -5.83
CA VAL A 58 -1.61 4.47 -6.59
C VAL A 58 -0.40 3.73 -7.16
N GLY A 59 0.24 2.91 -6.37
CA GLY A 59 1.37 2.10 -6.82
C GLY A 59 1.82 1.09 -5.77
N LEU A 60 2.61 0.12 -6.22
CA LEU A 60 3.17 -0.95 -5.40
C LEU A 60 4.62 -1.17 -5.79
N TRP A 61 5.50 -1.22 -4.81
CA TRP A 61 6.94 -1.37 -4.98
C TRP A 61 7.50 -2.43 -4.02
N GLN A 62 8.59 -3.01 -4.43
CA GLN A 62 9.48 -3.80 -3.58
C GLN A 62 10.72 -2.96 -3.31
N THR A 63 11.15 -2.89 -2.07
CA THR A 63 12.37 -2.17 -1.71
C THR A 63 13.60 -2.97 -2.12
N GLU A 64 14.48 -2.34 -2.92
CA GLU A 64 15.75 -2.92 -3.33
C GLU A 64 16.84 -2.64 -2.31
N ALA A 65 16.92 -1.39 -1.85
CA ALA A 65 17.90 -0.95 -0.87
C ALA A 65 17.29 0.05 0.12
N GLY A 66 17.76 0.00 1.34
CA GLY A 66 17.26 0.71 2.50
C GLY A 66 16.77 -0.28 3.55
N GLN A 67 15.64 -0.92 3.33
CA GLN A 67 15.12 -1.98 4.18
C GLN A 67 14.78 -3.20 3.29
N PRO A 68 15.64 -4.23 3.27
CA PRO A 68 15.32 -5.46 2.54
C PRO A 68 14.08 -6.14 3.14
N ASN A 69 13.41 -6.99 2.35
CA ASN A 69 12.16 -7.65 2.70
C ASN A 69 10.99 -6.69 2.96
N GLU A 70 10.99 -5.54 2.30
CA GLU A 70 9.95 -4.52 2.45
C GLU A 70 9.14 -4.38 1.17
N ALA A 71 7.81 -4.30 1.33
CA ALA A 71 6.89 -3.85 0.30
C ALA A 71 6.37 -2.46 0.66
N CYS A 72 6.29 -1.58 -0.33
CA CYS A 72 5.73 -0.24 -0.20
C CYS A 72 4.55 -0.08 -1.13
N HIS A 73 3.47 0.52 -0.65
CA HIS A 73 2.33 0.86 -1.50
C HIS A 73 1.68 2.15 -1.04
N ILE A 74 1.04 2.83 -1.98
CA ILE A 74 0.39 4.12 -1.75
C ILE A 74 -1.07 4.02 -2.18
N TRP A 75 -1.93 4.58 -1.34
CA TRP A 75 -3.36 4.74 -1.57
C TRP A 75 -3.74 6.22 -1.49
N ALA A 76 -4.75 6.62 -2.25
CA ALA A 76 -5.27 7.99 -2.22
C ALA A 76 -6.73 7.98 -1.78
N TYR A 77 -7.11 8.95 -0.97
CA TYR A 77 -8.48 9.12 -0.48
C TYR A 77 -8.86 10.59 -0.46
N PRO A 78 -10.13 10.94 -0.71
CA PRO A 78 -10.57 12.34 -0.61
C PRO A 78 -10.45 12.93 0.79
N SER A 79 -10.55 12.09 1.84
CA SER A 79 -10.51 12.50 3.24
C SER A 79 -10.21 11.31 4.15
N LEU A 80 -9.95 11.57 5.42
CA LEU A 80 -9.82 10.51 6.43
C LEU A 80 -11.14 9.75 6.64
N ASP A 81 -12.27 10.44 6.57
CA ASP A 81 -13.58 9.81 6.69
C ASP A 81 -13.85 8.86 5.52
N ALA A 82 -13.55 9.29 4.30
CA ALA A 82 -13.66 8.45 3.11
C ALA A 82 -12.73 7.22 3.22
N ARG A 83 -11.51 7.41 3.74
CA ARG A 83 -10.59 6.30 4.00
C ARG A 83 -11.19 5.29 4.97
N ALA A 84 -11.76 5.75 6.08
CA ALA A 84 -12.38 4.88 7.08
C ALA A 84 -13.55 4.09 6.48
N GLU A 85 -14.40 4.73 5.69
CA GLU A 85 -15.53 4.10 5.01
C GLU A 85 -15.07 3.03 4.01
N VAL A 86 -14.13 3.37 3.15
CA VAL A 86 -13.58 2.45 2.15
C VAL A 86 -12.95 1.23 2.82
N ARG A 87 -12.16 1.44 3.86
CA ARG A 87 -11.52 0.35 4.60
C ARG A 87 -12.54 -0.52 5.32
N GLY A 88 -13.57 0.08 5.89
CA GLY A 88 -14.68 -0.64 6.52
C GLY A 88 -15.43 -1.52 5.52
N ASN A 89 -15.67 -1.02 4.31
CA ASN A 89 -16.32 -1.79 3.25
C ASN A 89 -15.41 -2.92 2.73
N ALA A 90 -14.12 -2.65 2.56
CA ALA A 90 -13.16 -3.68 2.16
C ALA A 90 -13.08 -4.82 3.18
N MET A 91 -13.16 -4.51 4.47
CA MET A 91 -13.16 -5.53 5.53
C MET A 91 -14.35 -6.48 5.50
N LYS A 92 -15.44 -6.11 4.81
CA LYS A 92 -16.61 -6.96 4.59
C LYS A 92 -16.47 -7.85 3.36
N ASP A 93 -15.49 -7.61 2.51
CA ASP A 93 -15.25 -8.39 1.30
C ASP A 93 -14.60 -9.74 1.66
N PRO A 94 -15.25 -10.88 1.33
CA PRO A 94 -14.70 -12.20 1.67
C PRO A 94 -13.31 -12.47 1.09
N ALA A 95 -13.03 -11.99 -0.12
CA ALA A 95 -11.72 -12.17 -0.75
C ALA A 95 -10.63 -11.40 0.03
N TRP A 96 -10.94 -10.19 0.49
CA TRP A 96 -10.03 -9.41 1.30
C TRP A 96 -9.82 -10.03 2.69
N GLN A 97 -10.88 -10.53 3.31
CA GLN A 97 -10.80 -11.24 4.60
C GLN A 97 -9.90 -12.47 4.49
N GLU A 98 -10.04 -13.25 3.45
CA GLU A 98 -9.21 -14.44 3.21
C GLU A 98 -7.74 -14.03 3.03
N PHE A 99 -7.47 -13.00 2.24
CA PHE A 99 -6.12 -12.47 2.09
C PHE A 99 -5.52 -12.05 3.44
N LEU A 100 -6.26 -11.29 4.24
CA LEU A 100 -5.77 -10.84 5.55
C LEU A 100 -5.46 -12.00 6.48
N SER A 101 -6.27 -13.05 6.48
CA SER A 101 -6.06 -14.22 7.35
C SER A 101 -4.77 -14.97 7.02
N LYS A 102 -4.33 -14.94 5.76
CA LYS A 102 -3.10 -15.60 5.30
C LYS A 102 -1.93 -14.63 5.21
N GLY A 103 -2.17 -13.45 4.65
CA GLY A 103 -1.12 -12.48 4.33
C GLY A 103 -0.43 -11.89 5.54
N LEU A 104 -1.15 -11.66 6.63
CA LEU A 104 -0.56 -11.11 7.84
C LEU A 104 0.49 -12.03 8.46
N GLY A 105 0.37 -13.35 8.26
CA GLY A 105 1.35 -14.32 8.73
C GLY A 105 2.73 -14.20 8.08
N PHE A 106 2.83 -13.53 6.93
CA PHE A 106 4.11 -13.32 6.23
C PHE A 106 4.82 -12.05 6.67
N LEU A 107 4.19 -11.21 7.50
CA LEU A 107 4.69 -9.90 7.89
C LEU A 107 5.24 -9.89 9.32
N GLU A 108 6.26 -9.07 9.55
CA GLU A 108 6.79 -8.76 10.89
C GLU A 108 6.35 -7.39 11.36
N GLU A 109 6.34 -6.40 10.47
CA GLU A 109 5.98 -5.02 10.80
C GLU A 109 5.10 -4.41 9.71
N MET A 110 4.20 -3.55 10.14
CA MET A 110 3.33 -2.77 9.27
C MET A 110 3.36 -1.33 9.71
N HIS A 111 3.71 -0.43 8.79
CA HIS A 111 3.70 1.02 9.03
C HIS A 111 2.75 1.71 8.08
N SER A 112 2.11 2.75 8.58
CA SER A 112 1.21 3.60 7.79
C SER A 112 1.48 5.06 8.11
N THR A 113 1.67 5.86 7.07
CA THR A 113 1.92 7.30 7.19
C THR A 113 0.94 8.06 6.32
N ILE A 114 0.20 8.99 6.90
CA ILE A 114 -0.68 9.88 6.15
C ILE A 114 0.15 11.06 5.66
N MET A 115 0.02 11.36 4.36
CA MET A 115 0.77 12.41 3.68
C MET A 115 -0.17 13.39 3.00
N LEU A 116 0.23 14.64 2.98
CA LEU A 116 -0.39 15.67 2.15
C LEU A 116 0.55 15.99 1.00
N PRO A 117 0.03 16.19 -0.22
CA PRO A 117 0.87 16.52 -1.35
C PRO A 117 1.46 17.93 -1.17
N ALA A 118 2.75 18.07 -1.47
CA ALA A 118 3.38 19.39 -1.54
C ALA A 118 2.78 20.16 -2.74
N PRO A 119 2.76 21.53 -2.69
CA PRO A 119 2.16 22.33 -3.78
C PRO A 119 2.73 22.02 -5.16
N HIS A 120 3.99 21.60 -5.24
CA HIS A 120 4.67 21.28 -6.50
C HIS A 120 4.53 19.81 -6.90
N SER A 121 3.81 18.99 -6.12
CA SER A 121 3.62 17.58 -6.45
C SER A 121 2.76 17.43 -7.71
N PRO A 122 3.12 16.53 -8.63
CA PRO A 122 2.25 16.21 -9.76
C PRO A 122 0.98 15.47 -9.33
N MET A 123 0.95 14.92 -8.14
CA MET A 123 -0.23 14.28 -7.54
C MET A 123 -0.81 15.20 -6.46
N GLN A 124 -2.03 15.67 -6.68
CA GLN A 124 -2.74 16.55 -5.75
C GLN A 124 -3.95 15.87 -5.11
#